data_44736900c6031c850406eb043971806c
#
_entry.id   44736900c6031c850406eb043971806c
#
_cell.length_a   1.000
_cell.length_b   1.000
_cell.length_c   1.000
_cell.angle_alpha   90.00
_cell.angle_beta   90.00
_cell.angle_gamma   90.00
#
_symmetry.space_group_name_H-M   'P 1'
#
loop_
_entity.id
_entity.type
_entity.pdbx_description
1 polymer ?
#
loop_
_entity_poly.entity_id
_entity_poly.type
_entity_poly.pdbx_seq_one_letter_code
_entity_poly.pdbx_strand_id
1 'polypeptide(L)'
;ESTIPKIFSELDPHSVYIPAEDASVVNEELEGSFSGIGVSFNMQTDTILVISVISGGPAEKAGLLPFDRIISINDSIFSGKKKNQGEIMKTLRGAKNSTVKLGVQRGNSPELLYFDVTRGDVPVNSVDVSFEAAKGIGYIKVSKFARNTYNEFITAIAKLKQAGCTS
;
A
#
# COMPACT_ATOMS: atom_id res chain seq x y z
N GLU A 1 10.40 15.39 24.41
CA GLU A 1 10.01 15.10 23.01
C GLU A 1 9.35 16.30 22.30
N SER A 2 8.77 17.27 22.99
CA SER A 2 8.07 18.41 22.37
C SER A 2 9.01 19.58 21.95
N THR A 3 10.27 19.56 22.29
CA THR A 3 11.21 20.66 22.06
C THR A 3 11.86 20.62 20.68
N ILE A 4 12.19 19.43 20.18
CA ILE A 4 12.88 19.25 18.90
C ILE A 4 12.02 19.77 17.73
N PRO A 5 10.73 19.43 17.56
CA PRO A 5 9.90 19.97 16.49
C PRO A 5 9.82 21.51 16.49
N LYS A 6 9.85 22.15 17.68
CA LYS A 6 9.84 23.62 17.79
C LYS A 6 11.11 24.25 17.26
N ILE A 7 12.28 23.62 17.48
CA ILE A 7 13.54 24.13 16.93
C ILE A 7 13.52 24.09 15.41
N PHE A 8 12.99 22.99 14.82
CA PHE A 8 12.91 22.87 13.36
C PHE A 8 11.89 23.82 12.72
N SER A 9 10.81 24.18 13.44
CA SER A 9 9.84 25.16 12.95
C SER A 9 10.38 26.58 12.82
N GLU A 10 11.52 26.89 13.48
CA GLU A 10 12.21 28.20 13.39
C GLU A 10 13.24 28.26 12.24
N LEU A 11 13.53 27.12 11.57
CA LEU A 11 14.50 27.09 10.49
C LEU A 11 13.84 27.58 9.17
N ASP A 12 13.28 26.69 8.41
CA ASP A 12 12.59 27.01 7.16
C ASP A 12 11.35 26.12 6.98
N PRO A 13 10.39 26.49 6.11
CA PRO A 13 9.16 25.72 5.93
C PRO A 13 9.36 24.29 5.42
N HIS A 14 10.54 23.95 4.91
CA HIS A 14 10.87 22.62 4.37
C HIS A 14 11.66 21.76 5.34
N SER A 15 12.09 22.34 6.48
CA SER A 15 12.80 21.60 7.53
C SER A 15 11.82 20.84 8.41
N VAL A 16 11.87 19.52 8.36
CA VAL A 16 10.99 18.62 9.12
C VAL A 16 11.82 17.65 9.96
N TYR A 17 11.50 17.56 11.24
CA TYR A 17 12.04 16.49 12.09
C TYR A 17 11.21 15.21 11.94
N ILE A 18 11.85 14.13 11.53
CA ILE A 18 11.24 12.80 11.43
C ILE A 18 11.64 12.00 12.67
N PRO A 19 10.73 11.68 13.59
CA PRO A 19 11.01 10.80 14.73
C PRO A 19 11.51 9.42 14.27
N ALA A 20 12.32 8.76 15.09
CA ALA A 20 12.88 7.45 14.75
C ALA A 20 11.77 6.39 14.49
N GLU A 21 10.63 6.52 15.17
CA GLU A 21 9.46 5.66 14.96
C GLU A 21 8.80 5.84 13.57
N ASP A 22 8.89 7.02 12.98
CA ASP A 22 8.34 7.34 11.66
C ASP A 22 9.38 7.18 10.54
N ALA A 23 10.66 7.10 10.87
CA ALA A 23 11.75 7.03 9.90
C ALA A 23 11.65 5.80 9.00
N SER A 24 11.16 4.67 9.52
CA SER A 24 10.93 3.46 8.72
C SER A 24 9.87 3.67 7.64
N VAL A 25 8.77 4.37 7.97
CA VAL A 25 7.67 4.65 7.04
C VAL A 25 8.14 5.58 5.92
N VAL A 26 8.88 6.63 6.27
CA VAL A 26 9.44 7.57 5.28
C VAL A 26 10.46 6.88 4.37
N ASN A 27 11.31 6.01 4.93
CA ASN A 27 12.25 5.23 4.13
C ASN A 27 11.53 4.25 3.18
N GLU A 28 10.46 3.56 3.62
CA GLU A 28 9.65 2.70 2.76
C GLU A 28 9.05 3.48 1.59
N GLU A 29 8.54 4.69 1.83
CA GLU A 29 8.01 5.56 0.77
C GLU A 29 9.09 5.97 -0.23
N LEU A 30 10.28 6.27 0.21
CA LEU A 30 11.43 6.61 -0.64
C LEU A 30 11.95 5.40 -1.41
N GLU A 31 11.95 4.20 -0.82
CA GLU A 31 12.34 2.96 -1.50
C GLU A 31 11.34 2.54 -2.59
N GLY A 32 10.10 3.03 -2.54
CA GLY A 32 9.03 2.66 -3.47
C GLY A 32 8.46 1.26 -3.22
N SER A 33 8.67 0.71 -2.03
CA SER A 33 8.07 -0.54 -1.57
C SER A 33 8.03 -0.60 -0.05
N PHE A 34 7.10 -1.37 0.49
CA PHE A 34 7.02 -1.65 1.93
C PHE A 34 6.80 -3.14 2.18
N SER A 35 7.13 -3.60 3.39
CA SER A 35 6.86 -4.98 3.77
C SER A 35 5.47 -5.13 4.36
N GLY A 36 4.65 -6.00 3.74
CA GLY A 36 3.26 -6.22 4.15
C GLY A 36 2.57 -7.29 3.33
N ILE A 37 1.24 -7.30 3.40
CA ILE A 37 0.42 -8.28 2.65
C ILE A 37 -0.02 -7.80 1.26
N GLY A 38 0.01 -6.50 0.98
CA GLY A 38 -0.33 -5.96 -0.34
C GLY A 38 -1.82 -5.87 -0.61
N VAL A 39 -2.58 -5.29 0.31
CA VAL A 39 -3.99 -4.97 0.13
C VAL A 39 -4.26 -3.49 0.38
N SER A 40 -5.18 -2.92 -0.39
CA SER A 40 -5.85 -1.67 -0.05
C SER A 40 -7.15 -2.02 0.65
N PHE A 41 -7.43 -1.41 1.79
CA PHE A 41 -8.61 -1.71 2.58
C PHE A 41 -9.30 -0.46 3.11
N ASN A 42 -10.56 -0.61 3.45
CA ASN A 42 -11.34 0.39 4.17
C ASN A 42 -11.98 -0.25 5.40
N MET A 43 -12.21 0.57 6.42
CA MET A 43 -12.98 0.18 7.60
C MET A 43 -14.45 0.43 7.33
N GLN A 44 -15.24 -0.62 7.30
CA GLN A 44 -16.68 -0.53 7.14
C GLN A 44 -17.34 -1.29 8.31
N THR A 45 -18.07 -0.57 9.16
CA THR A 45 -18.82 -1.14 10.28
C THR A 45 -17.96 -2.11 11.13
N ASP A 46 -16.82 -1.63 11.62
CA ASP A 46 -15.86 -2.40 12.44
C ASP A 46 -15.25 -3.65 11.74
N THR A 47 -15.32 -3.72 10.41
CA THR A 47 -14.78 -4.81 9.59
C THR A 47 -13.80 -4.25 8.57
N ILE A 48 -12.72 -5.00 8.29
CA ILE A 48 -11.74 -4.63 7.28
C ILE A 48 -12.24 -5.15 5.93
N LEU A 49 -12.71 -4.25 5.06
CA LEU A 49 -13.10 -4.59 3.70
C LEU A 49 -11.90 -4.41 2.76
N VAL A 50 -11.48 -5.46 2.08
CA VAL A 50 -10.47 -5.41 1.02
C VAL A 50 -11.06 -4.70 -0.20
N ILE A 51 -10.51 -3.54 -0.55
CA ILE A 51 -10.93 -2.78 -1.74
C ILE A 51 -10.21 -3.31 -2.98
N SER A 52 -8.89 -3.52 -2.86
CA SER A 52 -8.10 -4.07 -3.95
C SER A 52 -6.92 -4.88 -3.40
N VAL A 53 -6.45 -5.81 -4.20
CA VAL A 53 -5.26 -6.61 -3.95
C VAL A 53 -4.19 -6.16 -4.94
N ILE A 54 -2.98 -5.91 -4.44
CA ILE A 54 -1.87 -5.46 -5.29
C ILE A 54 -1.35 -6.64 -6.10
N SER A 55 -1.33 -6.46 -7.42
CA SER A 55 -0.92 -7.52 -8.34
C SER A 55 0.54 -7.93 -8.12
N GLY A 56 0.78 -9.24 -8.12
CA GLY A 56 2.08 -9.83 -7.78
C GLY A 56 2.41 -9.82 -6.29
N GLY A 57 1.55 -9.21 -5.46
CA GLY A 57 1.75 -9.09 -4.02
C GLY A 57 1.45 -10.37 -3.23
N PRO A 58 1.83 -10.39 -1.94
CA PRO A 58 1.62 -11.54 -1.07
C PRO A 58 0.15 -11.97 -0.91
N ALA A 59 -0.77 -11.03 -0.79
CA ALA A 59 -2.20 -11.31 -0.64
C ALA A 59 -2.79 -11.98 -1.88
N GLU A 60 -2.43 -11.52 -3.08
CA GLU A 60 -2.87 -12.16 -4.33
C GLU A 60 -2.36 -13.59 -4.42
N LYS A 61 -1.08 -13.82 -4.10
CA LYS A 61 -0.48 -15.17 -4.09
C LYS A 61 -1.15 -16.11 -3.10
N ALA A 62 -1.62 -15.58 -1.98
CA ALA A 62 -2.37 -16.34 -0.98
C ALA A 62 -3.84 -16.58 -1.40
N GLY A 63 -4.36 -15.91 -2.43
CA GLY A 63 -5.72 -16.08 -2.95
C GLY A 63 -6.77 -15.14 -2.34
N LEU A 64 -6.34 -14.02 -1.73
CA LEU A 64 -7.27 -12.96 -1.34
C LEU A 64 -7.83 -12.25 -2.58
N LEU A 65 -9.08 -11.82 -2.47
CA LEU A 65 -9.81 -11.17 -3.56
C LEU A 65 -10.34 -9.79 -3.09
N PRO A 66 -10.59 -8.86 -4.02
CA PRO A 66 -11.38 -7.67 -3.73
C PRO A 66 -12.73 -8.06 -3.15
N PHE A 67 -13.24 -7.24 -2.23
CA PHE A 67 -14.47 -7.43 -1.46
C PHE A 67 -14.45 -8.54 -0.40
N ASP A 68 -13.30 -9.17 -0.17
CA ASP A 68 -13.11 -10.02 1.01
C ASP A 68 -13.20 -9.18 2.29
N ARG A 69 -13.85 -9.72 3.32
CA ARG A 69 -13.93 -9.09 4.64
C ARG A 69 -13.00 -9.83 5.60
N ILE A 70 -11.99 -9.16 6.10
CA ILE A 70 -11.09 -9.73 7.09
C ILE A 70 -11.76 -9.59 8.45
N ILE A 71 -12.09 -10.72 9.06
CA ILE A 71 -12.79 -10.83 10.35
C ILE A 71 -11.80 -11.08 11.48
N SER A 72 -10.73 -11.86 11.23
CA SER A 72 -9.71 -12.16 12.23
C SER A 72 -8.31 -12.06 11.67
N ILE A 73 -7.36 -11.70 12.53
CA ILE A 73 -5.93 -11.66 12.25
C ILE A 73 -5.21 -12.38 13.39
N ASN A 74 -4.40 -13.41 13.07
CA ASN A 74 -3.69 -14.27 14.02
C ASN A 74 -4.64 -14.79 15.12
N ASP A 75 -5.77 -15.37 14.70
CA ASP A 75 -6.82 -15.93 15.55
C ASP A 75 -7.52 -14.90 16.50
N SER A 76 -7.13 -13.62 16.43
CA SER A 76 -7.82 -12.54 17.15
C SER A 76 -8.94 -11.96 16.30
N ILE A 77 -10.17 -12.02 16.79
CA ILE A 77 -11.33 -11.41 16.12
C ILE A 77 -11.19 -9.87 16.20
N PHE A 78 -11.20 -9.25 15.03
CA PHE A 78 -11.11 -7.80 14.87
C PHE A 78 -12.47 -7.14 14.70
N SER A 79 -13.46 -7.85 14.17
CA SER A 79 -14.81 -7.33 13.99
C SER A 79 -15.45 -7.00 15.34
N GLY A 80 -16.16 -5.86 15.43
CA GLY A 80 -16.81 -5.40 16.64
C GLY A 80 -15.88 -4.72 17.67
N LYS A 81 -14.58 -4.62 17.42
CA LYS A 81 -13.65 -3.84 18.24
C LYS A 81 -13.31 -2.56 17.49
N LYS A 82 -13.64 -1.40 18.04
CA LYS A 82 -13.26 -0.08 17.48
C LYS A 82 -11.73 0.08 17.49
N LYS A 83 -11.05 -0.60 16.57
CA LYS A 83 -9.61 -0.44 16.38
C LYS A 83 -9.33 0.68 15.39
N ASN A 84 -8.28 1.44 15.67
CA ASN A 84 -7.80 2.47 14.79
C ASN A 84 -7.19 1.84 13.52
N GLN A 85 -7.43 2.44 12.35
CA GLN A 85 -6.89 2.02 11.07
C GLN A 85 -5.35 1.88 11.12
N GLY A 86 -4.65 2.73 11.88
CA GLY A 86 -3.21 2.65 12.08
C GLY A 86 -2.76 1.38 12.80
N GLU A 87 -3.50 0.90 13.81
CA GLU A 87 -3.21 -0.36 14.51
C GLU A 87 -3.39 -1.56 13.59
N ILE A 88 -4.43 -1.54 12.77
CA ILE A 88 -4.69 -2.58 11.77
C ILE A 88 -3.56 -2.60 10.74
N MET A 89 -3.17 -1.43 10.24
CA MET A 89 -2.08 -1.31 9.29
C MET A 89 -0.77 -1.85 9.88
N LYS A 90 -0.44 -1.52 11.14
CA LYS A 90 0.74 -2.06 11.84
C LYS A 90 0.68 -3.59 11.98
N THR A 91 -0.52 -4.16 12.16
CA THR A 91 -0.69 -5.62 12.29
C THR A 91 -0.59 -6.34 10.94
N LEU A 92 -1.07 -5.73 9.85
CA LEU A 92 -0.98 -6.28 8.49
C LEU A 92 0.42 -6.11 7.90
N ARG A 93 1.12 -5.03 8.24
CA ARG A 93 2.56 -4.87 7.97
C ARG A 93 3.38 -5.75 8.93
N GLY A 94 4.66 -5.84 8.70
CA GLY A 94 5.59 -6.57 9.58
C GLY A 94 6.84 -7.01 8.83
N ALA A 95 7.71 -7.72 9.54
CA ALA A 95 8.98 -8.15 8.97
C ALA A 95 8.77 -9.02 7.71
N LYS A 96 9.59 -8.78 6.69
CA LYS A 96 9.61 -9.57 5.47
C LYS A 96 9.78 -11.06 5.80
N ASN A 97 9.07 -11.91 5.08
CA ASN A 97 9.00 -13.38 5.29
C ASN A 97 8.30 -13.82 6.57
N SER A 98 7.76 -12.92 7.40
CA SER A 98 6.87 -13.32 8.48
C SER A 98 5.48 -13.67 7.94
N THR A 99 4.77 -14.58 8.60
CA THR A 99 3.43 -15.01 8.19
C THR A 99 2.37 -14.35 9.06
N VAL A 100 1.25 -14.00 8.45
CA VAL A 100 0.03 -13.58 9.14
C VAL A 100 -1.13 -14.45 8.70
N LYS A 101 -1.88 -14.99 9.65
CA LYS A 101 -3.08 -15.78 9.39
C LYS A 101 -4.30 -14.86 9.37
N LEU A 102 -5.04 -14.90 8.29
CA LEU A 102 -6.24 -14.09 8.08
C LEU A 102 -7.46 -15.00 8.03
N GLY A 103 -8.48 -14.69 8.85
CA GLY A 103 -9.81 -15.29 8.73
C GLY A 103 -10.71 -14.33 7.95
N VAL A 104 -11.19 -14.77 6.81
CA VAL A 104 -11.84 -13.96 5.79
C VAL A 104 -13.25 -14.48 5.53
N GLN A 105 -14.22 -13.58 5.53
CA GLN A 105 -15.56 -13.85 5.02
C GLN A 105 -15.65 -13.40 3.57
N ARG A 106 -16.00 -14.32 2.68
CA ARG A 106 -16.17 -14.05 1.24
C ARG A 106 -17.65 -14.12 0.85
N GLY A 107 -18.14 -12.99 0.34
CA GLY A 107 -19.55 -12.84 -0.01
C GLY A 107 -20.48 -12.99 1.21
N ASN A 108 -21.58 -13.74 1.05
CA ASN A 108 -22.56 -13.98 2.12
C ASN A 108 -22.36 -15.33 2.83
N SER A 109 -21.24 -16.03 2.59
CA SER A 109 -20.95 -17.29 3.28
C SER A 109 -20.75 -17.04 4.78
N PRO A 110 -21.40 -17.85 5.66
CA PRO A 110 -21.14 -17.79 7.09
C PRO A 110 -19.79 -18.42 7.46
N GLU A 111 -19.21 -19.21 6.59
CA GLU A 111 -17.94 -19.89 6.82
C GLU A 111 -16.75 -18.95 6.56
N LEU A 112 -15.77 -18.97 7.47
CA LEU A 112 -14.53 -18.23 7.31
C LEU A 112 -13.53 -19.06 6.50
N LEU A 113 -12.95 -18.43 5.51
CA LEU A 113 -11.78 -18.92 4.79
C LEU A 113 -10.53 -18.45 5.51
N TYR A 114 -9.55 -19.34 5.68
CA TYR A 114 -8.29 -19.01 6.33
C TYR A 114 -7.17 -18.95 5.32
N PHE A 115 -6.39 -17.87 5.37
CA PHE A 115 -5.25 -17.63 4.49
C PHE A 115 -4.02 -17.34 5.32
N ASP A 116 -2.96 -18.11 5.11
CA ASP A 116 -1.63 -17.82 5.64
C ASP A 116 -0.88 -16.96 4.62
N VAL A 117 -0.74 -15.66 4.92
CA VAL A 117 -0.11 -14.71 4.02
C VAL A 117 1.31 -14.44 4.51
N THR A 118 2.30 -14.85 3.72
CA THR A 118 3.71 -14.51 3.99
C THR A 118 3.97 -13.09 3.53
N ARG A 119 4.31 -12.20 4.47
CA ARG A 119 4.61 -10.80 4.16
C ARG A 119 5.82 -10.68 3.23
N GLY A 120 5.74 -9.77 2.30
CA GLY A 120 6.80 -9.54 1.31
C GLY A 120 6.81 -8.10 0.84
N ASP A 121 7.68 -7.82 -0.11
CA ASP A 121 7.75 -6.49 -0.71
C ASP A 121 6.47 -6.22 -1.51
N VAL A 122 5.82 -5.14 -1.14
CA VAL A 122 4.63 -4.62 -1.82
C VAL A 122 5.08 -3.40 -2.59
N PRO A 123 5.07 -3.44 -3.93
CA PRO A 123 5.48 -2.30 -4.74
C PRO A 123 4.51 -1.14 -4.57
N VAL A 124 5.05 0.04 -4.48
CA VAL A 124 4.29 1.30 -4.46
C VAL A 124 4.66 2.06 -5.72
N ASN A 125 3.78 2.02 -6.71
CA ASN A 125 4.05 2.66 -8.00
C ASN A 125 4.06 4.19 -7.85
N SER A 126 5.01 4.82 -8.52
CA SER A 126 5.09 6.27 -8.67
C SER A 126 4.25 6.76 -9.83
N VAL A 127 4.14 5.96 -10.89
CA VAL A 127 3.30 6.22 -12.06
C VAL A 127 1.95 5.52 -11.88
N ASP A 128 0.90 6.29 -11.65
CA ASP A 128 -0.46 5.75 -11.47
C ASP A 128 -1.07 5.32 -12.80
N VAL A 129 -0.89 6.15 -13.82
CA VAL A 129 -1.58 6.01 -15.10
C VAL A 129 -0.67 6.47 -16.23
N SER A 130 -0.70 5.74 -17.36
CA SER A 130 -0.13 6.18 -18.63
C SER A 130 -1.02 5.71 -19.78
N PHE A 131 -1.46 6.63 -20.65
CA PHE A 131 -2.33 6.33 -21.79
C PHE A 131 -2.24 7.42 -22.86
N GLU A 132 -2.70 7.11 -24.08
CA GLU A 132 -2.84 8.09 -25.15
C GLU A 132 -4.10 8.94 -24.88
N ALA A 133 -3.91 10.22 -24.56
CA ALA A 133 -5.00 11.15 -24.26
C ALA A 133 -5.66 11.72 -25.51
N ALA A 134 -4.88 11.89 -26.58
CA ALA A 134 -5.37 12.26 -27.90
C ALA A 134 -4.38 11.68 -28.94
N LYS A 135 -4.76 11.60 -30.21
CA LYS A 135 -3.93 11.04 -31.28
C LYS A 135 -2.51 11.61 -31.25
N GLY A 136 -1.54 10.76 -30.93
CA GLY A 136 -0.13 11.11 -30.85
C GLY A 136 0.31 11.81 -29.55
N ILE A 137 -0.62 12.06 -28.60
CA ILE A 137 -0.34 12.74 -27.34
C ILE A 137 -0.47 11.75 -26.16
N GLY A 138 0.65 11.50 -25.47
CA GLY A 138 0.68 10.64 -24.30
C GLY A 138 0.44 11.41 -23.00
N TYR A 139 -0.27 10.82 -22.06
CA TYR A 139 -0.45 11.32 -20.68
C TYR A 139 0.18 10.37 -19.68
N ILE A 140 0.98 10.90 -18.76
CA ILE A 140 1.56 10.15 -17.65
C ILE A 140 1.28 10.91 -16.35
N LYS A 141 0.67 10.22 -15.37
CA LYS A 141 0.45 10.77 -14.04
C LYS A 141 1.46 10.19 -13.06
N VAL A 142 2.34 11.03 -12.55
CA VAL A 142 3.24 10.72 -11.43
C VAL A 142 2.61 11.24 -10.15
N SER A 143 2.32 10.35 -9.19
CA SER A 143 1.68 10.70 -7.92
C SER A 143 2.67 10.93 -6.79
N LYS A 144 3.87 10.38 -6.89
CA LYS A 144 4.95 10.51 -5.92
C LYS A 144 6.31 10.31 -6.57
N PHE A 145 7.36 10.67 -5.82
CA PHE A 145 8.73 10.48 -6.22
C PHE A 145 9.43 9.53 -5.24
N ALA A 146 9.86 8.37 -5.75
CA ALA A 146 10.59 7.32 -5.06
C ALA A 146 11.76 6.85 -5.93
N ARG A 147 12.58 5.93 -5.46
CA ARG A 147 13.73 5.40 -6.22
C ARG A 147 13.33 4.73 -7.53
N ASN A 148 12.16 4.14 -7.60
CA ASN A 148 11.63 3.47 -8.79
C ASN A 148 11.00 4.43 -9.82
N THR A 149 10.72 5.70 -9.47
CA THR A 149 10.01 6.67 -10.31
C THR A 149 10.64 6.81 -11.69
N TYR A 150 11.96 6.93 -11.79
CA TYR A 150 12.66 7.08 -13.06
C TYR A 150 12.40 5.89 -13.99
N ASN A 151 12.56 4.67 -13.48
CA ASN A 151 12.39 3.46 -14.30
C ASN A 151 10.94 3.28 -14.73
N GLU A 152 9.96 3.57 -13.85
CA GLU A 152 8.55 3.52 -14.18
C GLU A 152 8.18 4.56 -15.24
N PHE A 153 8.69 5.78 -15.10
CA PHE A 153 8.44 6.86 -16.02
C PHE A 153 9.01 6.57 -17.43
N ILE A 154 10.26 6.10 -17.51
CA ILE A 154 10.86 5.69 -18.80
C ILE A 154 10.10 4.53 -19.44
N THR A 155 9.65 3.56 -18.63
CA THR A 155 8.83 2.45 -19.11
C THR A 155 7.50 2.93 -19.67
N ALA A 156 6.85 3.88 -18.99
CA ALA A 156 5.62 4.50 -19.46
C ALA A 156 5.80 5.26 -20.77
N ILE A 157 6.88 6.05 -20.90
CA ILE A 157 7.23 6.72 -22.16
C ILE A 157 7.45 5.71 -23.29
N ALA A 158 8.21 4.65 -23.04
CA ALA A 158 8.47 3.64 -24.05
C ALA A 158 7.19 2.98 -24.57
N LYS A 159 6.25 2.65 -23.68
CA LYS A 159 4.93 2.13 -24.05
C LYS A 159 4.12 3.11 -24.89
N LEU A 160 4.09 4.38 -24.51
CA LEU A 160 3.37 5.43 -25.25
C LEU A 160 3.98 5.65 -26.63
N LYS A 161 5.31 5.65 -26.76
CA LYS A 161 5.99 5.73 -28.08
C LYS A 161 5.67 4.53 -28.97
N GLN A 162 5.62 3.32 -28.41
CA GLN A 162 5.21 2.12 -29.16
C GLN A 162 3.74 2.19 -29.63
N ALA A 163 2.88 2.87 -28.85
CA ALA A 163 1.49 3.13 -29.22
C ALA A 163 1.33 4.25 -30.27
N GLY A 164 2.44 4.92 -30.66
CA GLY A 164 2.43 5.97 -31.68
C GLY A 164 2.38 7.40 -31.14
N CYS A 165 2.54 7.58 -29.82
CA CYS A 165 2.61 8.93 -29.23
C CYS A 165 3.97 9.56 -29.56
N THR A 166 3.95 10.82 -29.99
CA THR A 166 5.13 11.64 -30.34
C THR A 166 5.32 12.85 -29.44
N SER A 167 4.32 13.15 -28.62
CA SER A 167 4.29 14.26 -27.66
C SER A 167 3.65 13.82 -26.35
#